data_7235346d3b7927d72bc0621df9ee264e
#
_entry.id   7235346d3b7927d72bc0621df9ee264e
#
_cell.length_a   1.000
_cell.length_b   1.000
_cell.length_c   1.000
_cell.angle_alpha   90.00
_cell.angle_beta   90.00
_cell.angle_gamma   90.00
#
_symmetry.space_group_name_H-M   'P 1'
#
loop_
_entity.id
_entity.type
_entity.pdbx_description
1 polymer ?
#
loop_
_entity_poly.entity_id
_entity_poly.type
_entity_poly.pdbx_seq_one_letter_code
_entity_poly.pdbx_strand_id
1 'polypeptide(L)'
;MKNGKKAVPLSQKSSKTTPNVMNLYRSTTSLYALLLILLCAFCGLSTQAQSQPSLFLQPSPKHEVRAVWLTTIGGIDWPHSYSNGSATSIERQQRELTTILDQLKAAGTNVVLLQTRVRATTIYPSAMEPWDGCLSGNPGKSPGYDALQFAIDECHKRGMQLHAWVVTIPVGKWTSAGCMQLRKRYPKLIKKIGPDGYMDPENMQTGSYLADICEEIVRNYDVDGIHLDYIRYPETWKIKVSRTQGRRNITAIASAISRRVKSVKPWVMMSCSPIGKSDDLRRYSSRGWNARTVVCQDAQEWLRTGVMDALFPMMYFRDNHFYPFAVDWQEQSYGKIVAPGLGTYMLNRHEGNWPLNVVTQEMYVLRSLGLGHTHFRSKFLTDNTKGIYTFARRFNQTPAVVPPMTWLSSTLPDAPTHFQQHKHASGEVTLAWQSADAAHLLYNIYASRTWPVDIDDARNIIATRHTSQQITLAPKGNFFYAVTAVDRYGNESKPLQSVEGAGARTGARELIATDGLLKCDGYKLTLPEKPSTLDANVVCIETMQGKLMTSLPYRGKYADVSKVPEGFYQLRSINKRGITHRLGFFMVKRR
;
A
#
# COMPACT_ATOMS: atom_id res chain seq x y z
N MET A 1 63.15 -4.08 -13.33
CA MET A 1 63.81 -4.88 -14.36
C MET A 1 62.75 -5.28 -15.36
N LYS A 2 62.72 -4.61 -16.43
CA LYS A 2 63.09 -4.92 -17.84
C LYS A 2 62.23 -6.01 -18.44
N ASN A 3 61.32 -5.61 -19.28
CA ASN A 3 61.32 -5.62 -20.78
C ASN A 3 60.69 -6.94 -21.31
N GLY A 4 59.91 -7.01 -22.34
CA GLY A 4 59.89 -6.20 -23.52
C GLY A 4 58.72 -6.56 -24.46
N LYS A 5 58.46 -5.61 -25.25
CA LYS A 5 57.59 -5.54 -26.42
C LYS A 5 57.98 -6.57 -27.51
N LYS A 6 57.06 -6.97 -28.39
CA LYS A 6 57.26 -6.85 -29.85
C LYS A 6 55.93 -6.99 -30.61
N ALA A 7 55.78 -6.08 -31.53
CA ALA A 7 54.71 -5.96 -32.52
C ALA A 7 55.24 -6.34 -33.94
N VAL A 8 54.26 -6.64 -34.87
CA VAL A 8 54.24 -6.33 -36.31
C VAL A 8 55.04 -7.29 -37.24
N PRO A 9 54.78 -7.44 -38.55
CA PRO A 9 53.90 -6.73 -39.47
C PRO A 9 53.12 -7.51 -40.56
N LEU A 10 52.31 -6.73 -41.27
CA LEU A 10 51.72 -6.85 -42.61
C LEU A 10 52.57 -7.52 -43.72
N SER A 11 51.88 -8.21 -44.69
CA SER A 11 52.26 -8.10 -46.09
C SER A 11 51.10 -8.27 -47.05
N GLN A 12 51.00 -7.33 -47.98
CA GLN A 12 50.19 -7.29 -49.20
C GLN A 12 50.73 -8.20 -50.30
N LYS A 13 49.82 -8.53 -51.24
CA LYS A 13 49.99 -8.48 -52.73
C LYS A 13 48.99 -9.46 -53.33
N SER A 14 48.34 -9.26 -54.40
CA SER A 14 48.14 -8.37 -55.52
C SER A 14 47.40 -9.15 -56.63
N SER A 15 46.40 -8.51 -57.20
CA SER A 15 45.96 -8.44 -58.60
C SER A 15 45.90 -9.70 -59.48
N LYS A 16 44.79 -9.93 -60.18
CA LYS A 16 44.67 -9.78 -61.66
C LYS A 16 43.21 -10.04 -62.14
N THR A 17 42.69 -9.02 -62.81
CA THR A 17 42.00 -8.93 -64.13
C THR A 17 40.78 -9.81 -64.42
N THR A 18 39.74 -9.06 -64.78
CA THR A 18 38.45 -9.32 -65.47
C THR A 18 38.56 -10.14 -66.77
N PRO A 19 37.44 -10.71 -67.30
CA PRO A 19 36.56 -9.85 -68.10
C PRO A 19 35.05 -10.10 -67.96
N ASN A 20 34.31 -9.03 -68.36
CA ASN A 20 32.93 -8.83 -68.69
C ASN A 20 32.08 -10.08 -69.04
N VAL A 21 30.93 -10.22 -68.32
CA VAL A 21 29.64 -10.64 -68.88
C VAL A 21 28.57 -9.69 -68.38
N MET A 22 28.27 -8.71 -69.20
CA MET A 22 27.15 -7.82 -69.06
C MET A 22 26.02 -8.34 -69.96
N ASN A 23 24.80 -8.37 -69.42
CA ASN A 23 23.54 -8.69 -70.08
C ASN A 23 22.97 -10.09 -69.85
N LEU A 24 22.39 -10.32 -68.65
CA LEU A 24 21.25 -11.26 -68.46
C LEU A 24 20.51 -11.09 -67.12
N TYR A 25 20.62 -9.90 -66.49
CA TYR A 25 19.99 -9.68 -65.18
C TYR A 25 19.00 -8.50 -65.15
N ARG A 26 18.21 -8.30 -66.19
CA ARG A 26 17.21 -7.22 -66.22
C ARG A 26 15.75 -7.69 -66.07
N SER A 27 15.45 -8.98 -65.96
CA SER A 27 14.03 -9.45 -65.80
C SER A 27 13.70 -10.09 -64.46
N THR A 28 14.70 -10.52 -63.69
CA THR A 28 14.46 -11.19 -62.38
C THR A 28 14.43 -10.25 -61.19
N THR A 29 15.08 -9.10 -61.25
CA THR A 29 15.11 -8.10 -60.16
C THR A 29 13.77 -7.38 -60.02
N SER A 30 12.97 -7.23 -61.08
CA SER A 30 11.62 -6.64 -61.02
C SER A 30 10.61 -7.57 -60.36
N LEU A 31 10.74 -8.91 -60.53
CA LEU A 31 9.85 -9.88 -59.87
C LEU A 31 10.13 -10.00 -58.40
N TYR A 32 11.40 -9.98 -57.98
CA TYR A 32 11.77 -10.00 -56.56
C TYR A 32 11.44 -8.70 -55.85
N ALA A 33 11.56 -7.57 -56.49
CA ALA A 33 11.12 -6.29 -55.92
C ALA A 33 9.59 -6.24 -55.74
N LEU A 34 8.80 -6.80 -56.70
CA LEU A 34 7.36 -6.90 -56.57
C LEU A 34 6.95 -7.91 -55.49
N LEU A 35 7.64 -9.03 -55.37
CA LEU A 35 7.40 -10.01 -54.31
C LEU A 35 7.75 -9.44 -52.92
N LEU A 36 8.86 -8.68 -52.79
CA LEU A 36 9.21 -8.03 -51.53
C LEU A 36 8.19 -6.93 -51.15
N ILE A 37 7.70 -6.17 -52.11
CA ILE A 37 6.65 -5.15 -51.89
C ILE A 37 5.34 -5.82 -51.49
N LEU A 38 4.96 -6.95 -52.11
CA LEU A 38 3.80 -7.74 -51.72
C LEU A 38 3.96 -8.40 -50.35
N LEU A 39 5.16 -8.92 -50.01
CA LEU A 39 5.43 -9.43 -48.65
C LEU A 39 5.39 -8.30 -47.60
N CYS A 40 5.95 -7.13 -47.89
CA CYS A 40 5.83 -5.96 -46.99
C CYS A 40 4.39 -5.42 -46.89
N ALA A 41 3.58 -5.50 -47.95
CA ALA A 41 2.17 -5.15 -47.90
C ALA A 41 1.34 -6.17 -47.11
N PHE A 42 1.68 -7.47 -47.15
CA PHE A 42 1.06 -8.49 -46.30
C PHE A 42 1.55 -8.46 -44.85
N CYS A 43 2.81 -8.05 -44.57
CA CYS A 43 3.29 -7.79 -43.21
C CYS A 43 2.77 -6.45 -42.62
N GLY A 44 2.28 -5.51 -43.48
CA GLY A 44 1.71 -4.23 -43.04
C GLY A 44 0.23 -4.26 -42.62
N LEU A 45 -0.45 -5.41 -42.78
CA LEU A 45 -1.88 -5.54 -42.49
C LEU A 45 -2.22 -6.42 -41.27
N SER A 46 -1.28 -6.70 -40.41
CA SER A 46 -1.54 -7.35 -39.12
C SER A 46 -0.73 -6.77 -37.96
N THR A 47 -0.62 -5.43 -37.91
CA THR A 47 -0.62 -4.79 -36.61
C THR A 47 -2.08 -4.67 -36.16
N GLN A 48 -2.76 -5.80 -35.96
CA GLN A 48 -3.67 -5.87 -34.85
C GLN A 48 -2.79 -5.51 -33.65
N ALA A 49 -2.92 -4.27 -33.18
CA ALA A 49 -2.65 -3.98 -31.80
C ALA A 49 -3.37 -5.11 -31.07
N GLN A 50 -2.61 -6.10 -30.58
CA GLN A 50 -3.08 -6.98 -29.56
C GLN A 50 -3.51 -6.01 -28.47
N SER A 51 -4.82 -5.72 -28.46
CA SER A 51 -5.47 -5.21 -27.27
C SER A 51 -5.07 -6.21 -26.21
N GLN A 52 -4.07 -5.83 -25.42
CA GLN A 52 -3.78 -6.56 -24.20
C GLN A 52 -5.12 -6.82 -23.55
N PRO A 53 -5.47 -8.05 -23.23
CA PRO A 53 -6.73 -8.33 -22.60
C PRO A 53 -6.85 -7.34 -21.44
N SER A 54 -7.99 -6.72 -21.31
CA SER A 54 -8.35 -5.81 -20.20
C SER A 54 -8.42 -6.55 -18.87
N LEU A 55 -7.43 -7.40 -18.61
CA LEU A 55 -7.23 -8.19 -17.41
C LEU A 55 -7.08 -7.31 -16.15
N PHE A 56 -7.09 -5.98 -16.29
CA PHE A 56 -6.54 -5.13 -15.24
C PHE A 56 -7.34 -3.88 -14.92
N LEU A 57 -8.61 -3.84 -15.28
CA LEU A 57 -9.54 -2.87 -14.70
C LEU A 57 -10.38 -3.54 -13.60
N GLN A 58 -9.72 -4.21 -12.65
CA GLN A 58 -10.38 -4.42 -11.37
C GLN A 58 -10.57 -3.03 -10.73
N PRO A 59 -11.80 -2.69 -10.32
CA PRO A 59 -12.00 -1.44 -9.58
C PRO A 59 -11.08 -1.44 -8.38
N SER A 60 -10.44 -0.31 -8.09
CA SER A 60 -9.62 -0.17 -6.88
C SER A 60 -10.47 -0.53 -5.66
N PRO A 61 -10.02 -1.42 -4.79
CA PRO A 61 -10.80 -1.80 -3.62
C PRO A 61 -10.96 -0.61 -2.66
N LYS A 62 -12.07 -0.55 -1.93
CA LYS A 62 -12.27 0.44 -0.86
C LYS A 62 -11.23 0.27 0.25
N HIS A 63 -10.94 -0.97 0.61
CA HIS A 63 -9.98 -1.31 1.67
C HIS A 63 -8.68 -1.85 1.06
N GLU A 64 -7.60 -1.07 1.16
CA GLU A 64 -6.28 -1.47 0.70
C GLU A 64 -5.21 -0.62 1.40
N VAL A 65 -4.19 -1.26 1.97
CA VAL A 65 -3.00 -0.53 2.44
C VAL A 65 -2.12 -0.17 1.25
N ARG A 66 -1.85 1.12 1.08
CA ARG A 66 -0.95 1.69 0.07
C ARG A 66 0.11 2.48 0.80
N ALA A 67 1.18 1.80 1.16
CA ALA A 67 2.18 2.36 2.06
C ALA A 67 3.48 2.75 1.35
N VAL A 68 4.28 3.55 2.05
CA VAL A 68 5.63 3.90 1.64
C VAL A 68 6.54 4.00 2.85
N TRP A 69 7.77 3.50 2.76
CA TRP A 69 8.82 3.84 3.69
C TRP A 69 9.44 5.18 3.32
N LEU A 70 9.47 6.10 4.28
CA LEU A 70 10.13 7.39 4.19
C LEU A 70 11.30 7.41 5.16
N THR A 71 12.51 7.31 4.63
CA THR A 71 13.73 7.18 5.41
C THR A 71 14.30 8.55 5.80
N THR A 72 14.77 8.66 7.04
CA THR A 72 15.44 9.88 7.53
C THR A 72 16.95 9.71 7.72
N ILE A 73 17.43 8.47 7.80
CA ILE A 73 18.85 8.19 7.95
C ILE A 73 19.69 8.91 6.88
N GLY A 74 20.62 9.75 7.31
CA GLY A 74 21.48 10.52 6.42
C GLY A 74 20.73 11.46 5.47
N GLY A 75 19.45 11.74 5.71
CA GLY A 75 18.63 12.59 4.85
C GLY A 75 18.35 12.02 3.45
N ILE A 76 18.41 10.68 3.29
CA ILE A 76 18.34 10.06 1.95
C ILE A 76 16.97 10.15 1.26
N ASP A 77 15.87 10.32 2.04
CA ASP A 77 14.57 10.69 1.51
C ASP A 77 14.14 12.06 2.05
N TRP A 78 14.38 12.31 3.33
CA TRP A 78 14.07 13.55 4.03
C TRP A 78 14.81 13.61 5.38
N PRO A 79 15.30 14.80 5.82
CA PRO A 79 15.39 16.04 5.06
C PRO A 79 16.65 16.10 4.17
N HIS A 80 16.57 16.87 3.09
CA HIS A 80 17.73 17.10 2.21
C HIS A 80 18.57 18.32 2.64
N SER A 81 18.06 19.12 3.58
CA SER A 81 18.73 20.29 4.13
C SER A 81 18.86 20.18 5.66
N TYR A 82 19.84 20.82 6.24
CA TYR A 82 19.99 20.90 7.69
C TYR A 82 19.31 22.12 8.26
N SER A 83 18.69 21.97 9.45
CA SER A 83 18.16 23.08 10.24
C SER A 83 19.18 23.54 11.28
N ASN A 84 19.42 24.83 11.33
CA ASN A 84 20.23 25.47 12.37
C ASN A 84 19.37 26.06 13.51
N GLY A 85 18.05 25.89 13.44
CA GLY A 85 17.07 26.45 14.39
C GLY A 85 16.47 27.80 13.96
N SER A 86 16.91 28.40 12.85
CA SER A 86 16.26 29.60 12.31
C SER A 86 14.94 29.27 11.63
N ALA A 87 13.98 30.19 11.64
CA ALA A 87 12.69 30.04 10.99
C ALA A 87 12.84 29.61 9.52
N THR A 88 13.72 30.26 8.76
CA THR A 88 13.97 29.93 7.33
C THR A 88 14.49 28.51 7.13
N SER A 89 15.36 28.00 8.02
CA SER A 89 15.89 26.64 7.89
C SER A 89 14.84 25.58 8.26
N ILE A 90 14.01 25.88 9.25
CA ILE A 90 12.86 25.04 9.66
C ILE A 90 11.84 24.95 8.52
N GLU A 91 11.38 26.09 8.01
CA GLU A 91 10.43 26.17 6.90
C GLU A 91 10.91 25.44 5.64
N ARG A 92 12.22 25.44 5.38
CA ARG A 92 12.79 24.69 4.25
C ARG A 92 12.58 23.19 4.42
N GLN A 93 12.94 22.62 5.57
CA GLN A 93 12.71 21.20 5.86
C GLN A 93 11.22 20.83 5.84
N GLN A 94 10.37 21.70 6.37
CA GLN A 94 8.92 21.53 6.36
C GLN A 94 8.37 21.51 4.93
N ARG A 95 8.81 22.43 4.06
CA ARG A 95 8.42 22.44 2.63
C ARG A 95 8.90 21.20 1.87
N GLU A 96 10.11 20.72 2.16
CA GLU A 96 10.60 19.46 1.59
C GLU A 96 9.64 18.30 1.92
N LEU A 97 9.25 18.17 3.20
CA LEU A 97 8.34 17.09 3.61
C LEU A 97 6.95 17.25 3.01
N THR A 98 6.35 18.44 3.07
CA THR A 98 5.00 18.67 2.53
C THR A 98 4.96 18.39 1.03
N THR A 99 6.00 18.73 0.27
CA THR A 99 6.12 18.40 -1.17
C THR A 99 6.12 16.90 -1.39
N ILE A 100 6.89 16.14 -0.60
CA ILE A 100 6.92 14.68 -0.67
C ILE A 100 5.53 14.11 -0.35
N LEU A 101 4.89 14.57 0.74
CA LEU A 101 3.58 14.08 1.16
C LEU A 101 2.47 14.38 0.13
N ASP A 102 2.51 15.54 -0.54
CA ASP A 102 1.59 15.88 -1.62
C ASP A 102 1.74 14.92 -2.82
N GLN A 103 2.98 14.62 -3.20
CA GLN A 103 3.25 13.63 -4.25
C GLN A 103 2.77 12.24 -3.85
N LEU A 104 3.04 11.81 -2.62
CA LEU A 104 2.59 10.51 -2.11
C LEU A 104 1.06 10.42 -2.09
N LYS A 105 0.37 11.46 -1.60
CA LYS A 105 -1.10 11.52 -1.65
C LYS A 105 -1.63 11.44 -3.07
N ALA A 106 -1.03 12.16 -4.01
CA ALA A 106 -1.41 12.12 -5.42
C ALA A 106 -1.16 10.74 -6.07
N ALA A 107 -0.21 9.94 -5.56
CA ALA A 107 0.02 8.56 -5.97
C ALA A 107 -0.93 7.55 -5.29
N GLY A 108 -1.87 8.03 -4.44
CA GLY A 108 -2.87 7.23 -3.74
C GLY A 108 -2.36 6.57 -2.47
N THR A 109 -1.20 6.99 -1.94
CA THR A 109 -0.67 6.52 -0.64
C THR A 109 -1.63 6.89 0.49
N ASN A 110 -1.86 5.96 1.42
CA ASN A 110 -2.68 6.17 2.62
C ASN A 110 -1.96 5.85 3.94
N VAL A 111 -0.74 5.29 3.88
CA VAL A 111 0.10 5.02 5.06
C VAL A 111 1.54 5.46 4.79
N VAL A 112 2.11 6.26 5.68
CA VAL A 112 3.52 6.65 5.66
C VAL A 112 4.24 6.01 6.83
N LEU A 113 5.24 5.17 6.55
CA LEU A 113 6.13 4.59 7.54
C LEU A 113 7.34 5.52 7.67
N LEU A 114 7.28 6.48 8.59
CA LEU A 114 8.35 7.47 8.78
C LEU A 114 9.42 6.96 9.72
N GLN A 115 10.68 6.92 9.28
CA GLN A 115 11.79 6.50 10.12
C GLN A 115 12.02 7.51 11.26
N THR A 116 11.52 7.14 12.46
CA THR A 116 11.41 7.99 13.64
C THR A 116 12.55 7.75 14.63
N ARG A 117 12.88 6.48 14.89
CA ARG A 117 14.09 6.06 15.60
C ARG A 117 15.04 5.42 14.60
N VAL A 118 16.22 6.02 14.43
CA VAL A 118 17.15 5.62 13.38
C VAL A 118 18.10 4.52 13.88
N ARG A 119 19.01 4.83 14.81
CA ARG A 119 19.96 3.88 15.40
C ARG A 119 20.38 4.38 16.79
N ALA A 120 19.48 4.24 17.76
CA ALA A 120 19.60 4.85 19.09
C ALA A 120 19.70 6.39 19.03
N THR A 121 19.02 6.99 18.06
CA THR A 121 18.81 8.41 17.86
C THR A 121 17.40 8.65 17.33
N THR A 122 16.82 9.79 17.56
CA THR A 122 15.42 10.11 17.24
C THR A 122 15.29 11.39 16.43
N ILE A 123 14.18 11.54 15.73
CA ILE A 123 13.81 12.78 15.02
C ILE A 123 12.81 13.63 15.82
N TYR A 124 12.62 13.33 17.09
CA TYR A 124 11.74 14.02 18.03
C TYR A 124 12.46 14.26 19.35
N PRO A 125 12.01 15.21 20.21
CA PRO A 125 12.59 15.41 21.53
C PRO A 125 12.32 14.21 22.43
N SER A 126 13.32 13.35 22.60
CA SER A 126 13.26 12.16 23.43
C SER A 126 14.00 12.36 24.75
N ALA A 127 13.42 11.87 25.85
CA ALA A 127 14.08 11.79 27.15
C ALA A 127 15.10 10.65 27.21
N MET A 128 15.04 9.72 26.26
CA MET A 128 15.81 8.47 26.29
C MET A 128 17.01 8.47 25.36
N GLU A 129 16.85 9.01 24.14
CA GLU A 129 17.87 8.97 23.09
C GLU A 129 18.14 10.36 22.49
N PRO A 130 19.37 10.65 22.03
CA PRO A 130 19.70 11.95 21.47
C PRO A 130 19.08 12.18 20.09
N TRP A 131 18.98 13.43 19.67
CA TRP A 131 18.59 13.82 18.33
C TRP A 131 19.50 13.18 17.29
N ASP A 132 18.88 12.72 16.20
CA ASP A 132 19.63 12.27 15.02
C ASP A 132 20.25 13.45 14.27
N GLY A 133 21.45 13.26 13.75
CA GLY A 133 22.16 14.30 13.01
C GLY A 133 21.57 14.61 11.63
N CYS A 134 20.64 13.80 11.12
CA CYS A 134 20.00 14.03 9.82
C CYS A 134 19.24 15.37 9.76
N LEU A 135 18.69 15.83 10.90
CA LEU A 135 17.93 17.07 10.96
C LEU A 135 18.81 18.33 11.06
N SER A 136 19.83 18.32 11.90
CA SER A 136 20.64 19.51 12.20
C SER A 136 22.06 19.46 11.63
N GLY A 137 22.48 18.35 11.02
CA GLY A 137 23.86 18.09 10.65
C GLY A 137 24.77 17.69 11.82
N ASN A 138 24.28 17.80 13.07
CA ASN A 138 25.04 17.56 14.29
C ASN A 138 24.28 16.59 15.21
N PRO A 139 24.76 15.35 15.40
CA PRO A 139 24.14 14.40 16.32
C PRO A 139 24.01 14.96 17.74
N GLY A 140 22.83 14.81 18.33
CA GLY A 140 22.49 15.33 19.67
C GLY A 140 21.98 16.77 19.69
N LYS A 141 22.06 17.53 18.58
CA LYS A 141 21.56 18.91 18.49
C LYS A 141 20.14 18.95 17.94
N SER A 142 19.24 19.63 18.64
CA SER A 142 17.87 19.89 18.17
C SER A 142 17.85 20.69 16.87
N PRO A 143 16.94 20.39 15.93
CA PRO A 143 16.70 21.18 14.73
C PRO A 143 15.90 22.48 15.01
N GLY A 144 15.44 22.70 16.23
CA GLY A 144 14.62 23.85 16.62
C GLY A 144 13.10 23.64 16.49
N TYR A 145 12.66 22.45 16.11
CA TYR A 145 11.24 22.06 16.04
C TYR A 145 11.07 20.56 16.25
N ASP A 146 9.84 20.13 16.49
CA ASP A 146 9.47 18.72 16.58
C ASP A 146 9.11 18.18 15.19
N ALA A 147 10.03 17.44 14.60
CA ALA A 147 9.88 16.93 13.24
C ALA A 147 8.84 15.80 13.13
N LEU A 148 8.67 15.00 14.20
CA LEU A 148 7.66 13.94 14.24
C LEU A 148 6.25 14.52 14.34
N GLN A 149 6.03 15.49 15.26
CA GLN A 149 4.72 16.15 15.39
C GLN A 149 4.31 16.82 14.07
N PHE A 150 5.23 17.55 13.45
CA PHE A 150 4.97 18.19 12.16
C PHE A 150 4.58 17.16 11.08
N ALA A 151 5.27 16.04 11.02
CA ALA A 151 4.97 14.99 10.03
C ALA A 151 3.60 14.33 10.27
N ILE A 152 3.21 14.12 11.53
CA ILE A 152 1.89 13.59 11.90
C ILE A 152 0.80 14.54 11.42
N ASP A 153 0.91 15.83 11.77
CA ASP A 153 -0.08 16.84 11.41
C ASP A 153 -0.26 16.93 9.89
N GLU A 154 0.84 16.92 9.15
CA GLU A 154 0.82 17.00 7.68
C GLU A 154 0.29 15.72 7.01
N CYS A 155 0.52 14.53 7.58
CA CYS A 155 -0.09 13.29 7.12
C CYS A 155 -1.61 13.30 7.38
N HIS A 156 -2.02 13.67 8.59
CA HIS A 156 -3.44 13.71 8.99
C HIS A 156 -4.24 14.73 8.17
N LYS A 157 -3.71 15.92 7.90
CA LYS A 157 -4.32 16.92 7.00
C LYS A 157 -4.63 16.33 5.60
N ARG A 158 -3.83 15.36 5.16
CA ARG A 158 -4.01 14.66 3.85
C ARG A 158 -4.84 13.39 3.95
N GLY A 159 -5.38 13.07 5.13
CA GLY A 159 -6.11 11.82 5.37
C GLY A 159 -5.24 10.58 5.23
N MET A 160 -3.93 10.68 5.51
CA MET A 160 -2.97 9.58 5.55
C MET A 160 -2.66 9.22 7.00
N GLN A 161 -2.42 7.92 7.25
CA GLN A 161 -1.87 7.45 8.52
C GLN A 161 -0.36 7.67 8.56
N LEU A 162 0.17 7.99 9.75
CA LEU A 162 1.60 7.98 10.02
C LEU A 162 1.93 6.91 11.06
N HIS A 163 2.80 5.96 10.65
CA HIS A 163 3.36 4.98 11.58
C HIS A 163 4.80 5.35 11.90
N ALA A 164 5.13 5.44 13.19
CA ALA A 164 6.49 5.68 13.63
C ALA A 164 7.35 4.43 13.37
N TRP A 165 8.27 4.54 12.42
CA TRP A 165 9.19 3.46 12.08
C TRP A 165 10.39 3.47 13.03
N VAL A 166 10.48 2.40 13.83
CA VAL A 166 11.48 2.21 14.87
C VAL A 166 12.47 1.12 14.45
N VAL A 167 13.71 1.49 14.14
CA VAL A 167 14.81 0.55 13.95
C VAL A 167 15.21 0.01 15.34
N THR A 168 15.02 -1.29 15.59
CA THR A 168 15.07 -1.86 16.95
C THR A 168 16.48 -2.27 17.38
N ILE A 169 16.99 -3.38 16.90
CA ILE A 169 18.24 -4.02 17.37
C ILE A 169 19.50 -3.23 17.01
N PRO A 170 19.68 -2.68 15.79
CA PRO A 170 20.86 -1.87 15.46
C PRO A 170 20.89 -0.55 16.24
N VAL A 171 22.06 -0.18 16.78
CA VAL A 171 22.28 1.08 17.51
C VAL A 171 23.38 1.96 16.90
N GLY A 172 23.79 1.63 15.66
CA GLY A 172 24.72 2.44 14.88
C GLY A 172 26.18 2.07 15.07
N LYS A 173 27.06 2.93 14.56
CA LYS A 173 28.50 2.76 14.75
C LYS A 173 28.86 2.75 16.22
N TRP A 174 29.84 1.95 16.60
CA TRP A 174 30.30 1.84 18.00
C TRP A 174 30.67 3.19 18.62
N THR A 175 31.13 4.12 17.79
CA THR A 175 31.51 5.49 18.15
C THR A 175 30.45 6.54 17.94
N SER A 176 29.23 6.16 17.47
CA SER A 176 28.13 7.11 17.27
C SER A 176 27.57 7.58 18.63
N ALA A 177 27.05 8.81 18.66
CA ALA A 177 26.55 9.46 19.87
C ALA A 177 25.51 8.59 20.60
N GLY A 178 24.49 8.08 19.90
CA GLY A 178 23.46 7.23 20.48
C GLY A 178 24.02 5.93 21.04
N CYS A 179 24.91 5.24 20.30
CA CYS A 179 25.53 4.01 20.77
C CYS A 179 26.41 4.26 22.01
N MET A 180 27.19 5.33 22.04
CA MET A 180 28.02 5.71 23.20
C MET A 180 27.18 6.03 24.43
N GLN A 181 26.12 6.82 24.27
CA GLN A 181 25.21 7.18 25.37
C GLN A 181 24.52 5.91 25.93
N LEU A 182 24.01 5.05 25.04
CA LEU A 182 23.30 3.84 25.44
C LEU A 182 24.23 2.86 26.18
N ARG A 183 25.47 2.69 25.71
CA ARG A 183 26.47 1.84 26.38
C ARG A 183 26.87 2.39 27.75
N LYS A 184 26.98 3.70 27.91
CA LYS A 184 27.26 4.33 29.20
C LYS A 184 26.15 4.06 30.21
N ARG A 185 24.89 4.15 29.76
CA ARG A 185 23.70 3.93 30.59
C ARG A 185 23.43 2.44 30.88
N TYR A 186 23.67 1.58 29.88
CA TYR A 186 23.39 0.13 29.94
C TYR A 186 24.57 -0.70 29.38
N PRO A 187 25.68 -0.83 30.12
CA PRO A 187 26.92 -1.44 29.60
C PRO A 187 26.77 -2.88 29.10
N LYS A 188 25.82 -3.65 29.65
CA LYS A 188 25.59 -5.07 29.32
C LYS A 188 24.56 -5.28 28.22
N LEU A 189 23.88 -4.20 27.77
CA LEU A 189 22.79 -4.28 26.82
C LEU A 189 23.26 -4.31 25.36
N ILE A 190 24.44 -3.76 25.09
CA ILE A 190 24.95 -3.55 23.74
C ILE A 190 26.12 -4.48 23.44
N LYS A 191 26.04 -5.20 22.35
CA LYS A 191 27.13 -6.03 21.80
C LYS A 191 27.78 -5.33 20.62
N LYS A 192 29.10 -5.43 20.53
CA LYS A 192 29.90 -4.96 19.41
C LYS A 192 30.06 -6.07 18.38
N ILE A 193 29.71 -5.80 17.12
CA ILE A 193 29.95 -6.71 15.99
C ILE A 193 30.57 -5.90 14.87
N GLY A 194 31.83 -6.20 14.56
CA GLY A 194 32.60 -5.36 13.64
C GLY A 194 32.67 -3.91 14.14
N PRO A 195 32.39 -2.91 13.29
CA PRO A 195 32.38 -1.50 13.68
C PRO A 195 31.08 -1.02 14.32
N ASP A 196 30.06 -1.86 14.41
CA ASP A 196 28.70 -1.49 14.80
C ASP A 196 28.31 -2.05 16.18
N GLY A 197 27.38 -1.35 16.84
CA GLY A 197 26.71 -1.76 18.05
C GLY A 197 25.30 -2.31 17.78
N TYR A 198 24.92 -3.31 18.55
CA TYR A 198 23.59 -3.94 18.48
C TYR A 198 23.07 -4.20 19.89
N MET A 199 21.78 -3.99 20.11
CA MET A 199 21.12 -4.46 21.33
C MET A 199 21.17 -5.99 21.37
N ASP A 200 21.41 -6.56 22.56
CA ASP A 200 21.53 -8.00 22.74
C ASP A 200 20.15 -8.65 22.75
N PRO A 201 19.77 -9.45 21.73
CA PRO A 201 18.48 -10.14 21.73
C PRO A 201 18.32 -11.20 22.83
N GLU A 202 19.43 -11.62 23.43
CA GLU A 202 19.45 -12.62 24.51
C GLU A 202 19.33 -11.97 25.89
N ASN A 203 19.36 -10.64 25.98
CA ASN A 203 19.15 -9.87 27.20
C ASN A 203 17.70 -9.36 27.28
N MET A 204 16.96 -9.82 28.30
CA MET A 204 15.55 -9.44 28.49
C MET A 204 15.34 -7.91 28.63
N GLN A 205 16.34 -7.17 29.09
CA GLN A 205 16.29 -5.71 29.19
C GLN A 205 16.16 -5.03 27.81
N THR A 206 16.55 -5.69 26.71
CA THR A 206 16.34 -5.20 25.36
C THR A 206 14.86 -4.96 25.06
N GLY A 207 14.01 -5.92 25.44
CA GLY A 207 12.56 -5.80 25.26
C GLY A 207 11.96 -4.67 26.08
N SER A 208 12.37 -4.53 27.35
CA SER A 208 11.90 -3.44 28.22
C SER A 208 12.31 -2.06 27.70
N TYR A 209 13.58 -1.91 27.31
CA TYR A 209 14.09 -0.64 26.77
C TYR A 209 13.38 -0.20 25.49
N LEU A 210 13.20 -1.12 24.55
CA LEU A 210 12.49 -0.82 23.29
C LEU A 210 11.00 -0.57 23.53
N ALA A 211 10.40 -1.23 24.52
CA ALA A 211 9.03 -0.94 24.93
C ALA A 211 8.90 0.46 25.52
N ASP A 212 9.86 0.92 26.33
CA ASP A 212 9.86 2.27 26.89
C ASP A 212 10.00 3.34 25.79
N ILE A 213 10.84 3.13 24.77
CA ILE A 213 10.93 4.02 23.59
C ILE A 213 9.59 4.09 22.84
N CYS A 214 8.95 2.96 22.58
CA CYS A 214 7.67 2.94 21.89
C CYS A 214 6.55 3.55 22.74
N GLU A 215 6.58 3.36 24.06
CA GLU A 215 5.67 4.01 24.99
C GLU A 215 5.83 5.53 24.97
N GLU A 216 7.08 6.04 24.99
CA GLU A 216 7.36 7.48 24.88
C GLU A 216 6.71 8.07 23.62
N ILE A 217 6.85 7.38 22.48
CA ILE A 217 6.22 7.82 21.23
C ILE A 217 4.69 7.86 21.36
N VAL A 218 4.06 6.76 21.77
CA VAL A 218 2.58 6.70 21.78
C VAL A 218 1.94 7.56 22.86
N ARG A 219 2.65 7.88 23.96
CA ARG A 219 2.14 8.80 24.98
C ARG A 219 2.15 10.25 24.49
N ASN A 220 3.21 10.64 23.79
CA ASN A 220 3.44 12.02 23.42
C ASN A 220 2.86 12.40 22.06
N TYR A 221 2.59 11.43 21.18
CA TYR A 221 2.20 11.68 19.80
C TYR A 221 0.95 10.90 19.39
N ASP A 222 0.16 11.48 18.48
CA ASP A 222 -1.00 10.83 17.87
C ASP A 222 -0.61 10.03 16.63
N VAL A 223 0.34 9.08 16.79
CA VAL A 223 0.70 8.15 15.73
C VAL A 223 -0.40 7.10 15.53
N ASP A 224 -0.62 6.69 14.29
CA ASP A 224 -1.59 5.66 13.94
C ASP A 224 -1.01 4.25 14.14
N GLY A 225 0.31 4.11 14.09
CA GLY A 225 0.99 2.83 14.30
C GLY A 225 2.43 2.96 14.77
N ILE A 226 2.94 1.86 15.33
CA ILE A 226 4.36 1.60 15.56
C ILE A 226 4.80 0.54 14.57
N HIS A 227 5.82 0.85 13.78
CA HIS A 227 6.40 -0.05 12.78
C HIS A 227 7.81 -0.48 13.20
N LEU A 228 7.98 -1.76 13.56
CA LEU A 228 9.26 -2.29 14.05
C LEU A 228 10.10 -2.83 12.89
N ASP A 229 11.27 -2.25 12.69
CA ASP A 229 12.25 -2.75 11.75
C ASP A 229 13.44 -3.39 12.48
N TYR A 230 14.10 -4.34 11.83
CA TYR A 230 15.21 -5.10 12.42
C TYR A 230 14.86 -5.81 13.74
N ILE A 231 13.59 -6.14 13.96
CA ILE A 231 13.16 -6.97 15.11
C ILE A 231 13.51 -8.43 14.86
N ARG A 232 14.82 -8.70 14.85
CA ARG A 232 15.43 -9.98 14.49
C ARG A 232 16.92 -10.00 14.84
N TYR A 233 17.54 -11.17 14.80
CA TYR A 233 19.00 -11.21 14.84
C TYR A 233 19.58 -10.56 13.58
N PRO A 234 20.59 -9.67 13.71
CA PRO A 234 21.30 -9.12 12.55
C PRO A 234 22.01 -10.21 11.74
N GLU A 235 22.24 -9.96 10.46
CA GLU A 235 22.88 -10.89 9.53
C GLU A 235 24.28 -11.32 9.98
N THR A 236 24.99 -10.40 10.63
CA THR A 236 26.35 -10.60 11.12
C THR A 236 26.42 -11.26 12.51
N TRP A 237 25.27 -11.48 13.14
CA TRP A 237 25.20 -12.06 14.49
C TRP A 237 25.40 -13.58 14.46
N LYS A 238 26.47 -14.06 15.11
CA LYS A 238 26.67 -15.50 15.30
C LYS A 238 25.73 -16.00 16.41
N ILE A 239 24.56 -16.50 16.02
CA ILE A 239 23.56 -17.03 16.96
C ILE A 239 24.11 -18.29 17.61
N LYS A 240 24.32 -18.26 18.94
CA LYS A 240 24.86 -19.37 19.72
C LYS A 240 23.78 -20.26 20.34
N VAL A 241 22.59 -19.73 20.53
CA VAL A 241 21.43 -20.47 21.03
C VAL A 241 20.75 -21.27 19.92
N SER A 242 19.92 -22.26 20.27
CA SER A 242 19.10 -22.94 19.27
C SER A 242 18.18 -21.98 18.54
N ARG A 243 17.83 -22.26 17.29
CA ARG A 243 16.90 -21.41 16.51
C ARG A 243 15.54 -21.25 17.21
N THR A 244 15.09 -22.28 17.90
CA THR A 244 13.87 -22.21 18.72
C THR A 244 14.01 -21.22 19.87
N GLN A 245 15.14 -21.25 20.59
CA GLN A 245 15.39 -20.28 21.64
C GLN A 245 15.55 -18.87 21.08
N GLY A 246 16.25 -18.72 19.94
CA GLY A 246 16.37 -17.43 19.27
C GLY A 246 15.01 -16.82 18.89
N ARG A 247 14.08 -17.63 18.36
CA ARG A 247 12.70 -17.17 18.10
C ARG A 247 11.97 -16.77 19.37
N ARG A 248 12.11 -17.53 20.46
CA ARG A 248 11.52 -17.15 21.76
C ARG A 248 12.05 -15.80 22.25
N ASN A 249 13.35 -15.55 22.12
CA ASN A 249 13.97 -14.29 22.53
C ASN A 249 13.40 -13.11 21.73
N ILE A 250 13.37 -13.19 20.39
CA ILE A 250 12.83 -12.12 19.55
C ILE A 250 11.32 -11.94 19.78
N THR A 251 10.57 -13.04 19.92
CA THR A 251 9.13 -12.97 20.23
C THR A 251 8.88 -12.31 21.58
N ALA A 252 9.71 -12.58 22.59
CA ALA A 252 9.59 -11.94 23.90
C ALA A 252 9.79 -10.42 23.82
N ILE A 253 10.77 -9.96 23.02
CA ILE A 253 11.01 -8.53 22.77
C ILE A 253 9.81 -7.90 22.05
N ALA A 254 9.36 -8.50 20.93
CA ALA A 254 8.21 -8.01 20.16
C ALA A 254 6.94 -7.95 21.03
N SER A 255 6.69 -8.97 21.84
CA SER A 255 5.55 -9.04 22.76
C SER A 255 5.62 -8.00 23.88
N ALA A 256 6.81 -7.71 24.41
CA ALA A 256 6.99 -6.68 25.43
C ALA A 256 6.62 -5.29 24.86
N ILE A 257 7.10 -4.98 23.66
CA ILE A 257 6.78 -3.73 22.96
C ILE A 257 5.27 -3.64 22.69
N SER A 258 4.68 -4.68 22.09
CA SER A 258 3.26 -4.69 21.73
C SER A 258 2.35 -4.49 22.94
N ARG A 259 2.58 -5.26 24.02
CA ARG A 259 1.81 -5.10 25.26
C ARG A 259 1.90 -3.69 25.83
N ARG A 260 3.10 -3.09 25.83
CA ARG A 260 3.32 -1.74 26.37
C ARG A 260 2.60 -0.69 25.55
N VAL A 261 2.70 -0.74 24.22
CA VAL A 261 1.98 0.17 23.31
C VAL A 261 0.46 0.03 23.48
N LYS A 262 -0.04 -1.21 23.46
CA LYS A 262 -1.48 -1.48 23.59
C LYS A 262 -2.05 -1.11 24.95
N SER A 263 -1.26 -1.13 26.02
CA SER A 263 -1.70 -0.66 27.35
C SER A 263 -1.89 0.85 27.42
N VAL A 264 -1.27 1.62 26.53
CA VAL A 264 -1.41 3.09 26.47
C VAL A 264 -2.50 3.49 25.47
N LYS A 265 -2.40 2.97 24.23
CA LYS A 265 -3.37 3.24 23.15
C LYS A 265 -3.66 1.93 22.43
N PRO A 266 -4.73 1.21 22.80
CA PRO A 266 -5.04 -0.12 22.26
C PRO A 266 -5.30 -0.13 20.75
N TRP A 267 -5.68 1.01 20.16
CA TRP A 267 -5.94 1.17 18.73
C TRP A 267 -4.68 1.43 17.89
N VAL A 268 -3.52 1.76 18.46
CA VAL A 268 -2.28 1.98 17.70
C VAL A 268 -1.87 0.67 17.04
N MET A 269 -1.77 0.66 15.69
CA MET A 269 -1.43 -0.53 14.93
C MET A 269 0.02 -0.98 15.19
N MET A 270 0.19 -2.22 15.65
CA MET A 270 1.52 -2.83 15.77
C MET A 270 1.90 -3.52 14.48
N SER A 271 3.02 -3.13 13.88
CA SER A 271 3.48 -3.73 12.63
C SER A 271 4.99 -3.94 12.62
N CYS A 272 5.47 -4.78 11.68
CA CYS A 272 6.91 -4.92 11.45
C CYS A 272 7.23 -5.21 9.98
N SER A 273 8.52 -5.03 9.62
CA SER A 273 9.11 -5.36 8.31
C SER A 273 9.92 -6.66 8.42
N PRO A 274 9.30 -7.85 8.27
CA PRO A 274 10.04 -9.09 8.26
C PRO A 274 10.82 -9.29 6.95
N ILE A 275 11.81 -10.20 6.98
CA ILE A 275 12.44 -10.69 5.75
C ILE A 275 11.35 -11.20 4.82
N GLY A 276 11.45 -10.89 3.53
CA GLY A 276 10.40 -11.12 2.54
C GLY A 276 9.96 -12.57 2.34
N LYS A 277 10.81 -13.54 2.72
CA LYS A 277 10.45 -14.96 2.83
C LYS A 277 10.27 -15.30 4.30
N SER A 278 9.09 -15.79 4.68
CA SER A 278 8.85 -16.22 6.07
C SER A 278 9.69 -17.43 6.42
N ASP A 279 9.58 -18.49 5.61
CA ASP A 279 10.36 -19.72 5.70
C ASP A 279 10.54 -20.33 4.31
N ASP A 280 11.21 -21.46 4.19
CA ASP A 280 11.23 -22.23 2.94
C ASP A 280 9.87 -22.92 2.70
N LEU A 281 9.39 -22.89 1.46
CA LEU A 281 8.09 -23.44 1.11
C LEU A 281 8.21 -24.92 0.71
N ARG A 282 7.27 -25.77 1.19
CA ARG A 282 7.21 -27.17 0.80
C ARG A 282 6.77 -27.35 -0.66
N ARG A 283 5.87 -26.50 -1.15
CA ARG A 283 5.30 -26.52 -2.50
C ARG A 283 6.17 -25.85 -3.57
N TYR A 284 7.19 -25.14 -3.14
CA TYR A 284 8.13 -24.48 -4.03
C TYR A 284 9.54 -24.60 -3.48
N SER A 285 10.43 -25.22 -4.25
CA SER A 285 11.82 -25.41 -3.84
C SER A 285 12.54 -24.07 -3.74
N SER A 286 12.64 -23.54 -2.54
CA SER A 286 13.41 -22.34 -2.25
C SER A 286 14.25 -22.62 -1.01
N ARG A 287 15.53 -22.27 -1.08
CA ARG A 287 16.45 -22.37 0.06
C ARG A 287 17.09 -21.02 0.30
N GLY A 288 17.54 -20.78 1.50
CA GLY A 288 18.41 -19.66 1.82
C GLY A 288 17.80 -18.67 2.80
N TRP A 289 17.96 -17.40 2.50
CA TRP A 289 17.64 -16.30 3.39
C TRP A 289 16.14 -16.19 3.69
N ASN A 290 15.76 -16.42 4.95
CA ASN A 290 14.38 -16.33 5.41
C ASN A 290 14.29 -15.75 6.83
N ALA A 291 13.10 -15.33 7.25
CA ALA A 291 12.83 -14.72 8.53
C ALA A 291 12.97 -15.72 9.70
N ARG A 292 12.29 -16.85 9.60
CA ARG A 292 12.05 -17.77 10.71
C ARG A 292 13.28 -18.56 11.12
N THR A 293 13.97 -19.19 10.16
CA THR A 293 15.06 -20.11 10.47
C THR A 293 16.42 -19.44 10.47
N VAL A 294 16.63 -18.37 9.67
CA VAL A 294 17.94 -17.71 9.59
C VAL A 294 18.11 -16.63 10.63
N VAL A 295 17.13 -15.73 10.78
CA VAL A 295 17.22 -14.58 11.70
C VAL A 295 16.25 -14.62 12.88
N CYS A 296 15.60 -15.77 13.10
CA CYS A 296 14.72 -16.05 14.23
C CYS A 296 13.51 -15.08 14.36
N GLN A 297 12.99 -14.61 13.23
CA GLN A 297 11.85 -13.70 13.14
C GLN A 297 10.59 -14.48 12.77
N ASP A 298 9.77 -14.85 13.76
CA ASP A 298 8.58 -15.68 13.58
C ASP A 298 7.32 -14.83 13.31
N ALA A 299 7.38 -14.02 12.25
CA ALA A 299 6.42 -12.95 11.98
C ALA A 299 4.99 -13.46 11.71
N GLN A 300 4.82 -14.59 11.02
CA GLN A 300 3.49 -15.19 10.80
C GLN A 300 2.86 -15.64 12.12
N GLU A 301 3.65 -16.19 13.04
CA GLU A 301 3.19 -16.53 14.38
C GLU A 301 2.77 -15.29 15.17
N TRP A 302 3.47 -14.15 14.98
CA TRP A 302 3.08 -12.88 15.63
C TRP A 302 1.74 -12.35 15.13
N LEU A 303 1.40 -12.53 13.85
CA LEU A 303 0.04 -12.25 13.37
C LEU A 303 -0.97 -13.18 14.04
N ARG A 304 -0.71 -14.49 14.01
CA ARG A 304 -1.63 -15.51 14.57
C ARG A 304 -1.94 -15.25 16.04
N THR A 305 -0.92 -14.89 16.83
CA THR A 305 -1.04 -14.69 18.29
C THR A 305 -1.40 -13.27 18.72
N GLY A 306 -1.54 -12.33 17.77
CA GLY A 306 -1.93 -10.94 18.08
C GLY A 306 -0.79 -10.07 18.61
N VAL A 307 0.48 -10.50 18.50
CA VAL A 307 1.64 -9.66 18.80
C VAL A 307 1.77 -8.53 17.76
N MET A 308 1.42 -8.82 16.49
CA MET A 308 1.35 -7.85 15.41
C MET A 308 -0.05 -7.79 14.82
N ASP A 309 -0.46 -6.60 14.39
CA ASP A 309 -1.69 -6.32 13.67
C ASP A 309 -1.47 -6.32 12.16
N ALA A 310 -0.26 -5.97 11.73
CA ALA A 310 0.10 -5.89 10.33
C ALA A 310 1.55 -6.32 10.06
N LEU A 311 1.81 -6.82 8.85
CA LEU A 311 3.16 -7.11 8.37
C LEU A 311 3.43 -6.41 7.03
N PHE A 312 4.67 -5.94 6.89
CA PHE A 312 5.20 -5.33 5.68
C PHE A 312 6.45 -6.11 5.22
N PRO A 313 6.31 -7.36 4.73
CA PRO A 313 7.46 -8.19 4.38
C PRO A 313 8.32 -7.55 3.30
N MET A 314 9.64 -7.48 3.51
CA MET A 314 10.61 -6.87 2.58
C MET A 314 10.85 -7.78 1.37
N MET A 315 9.89 -7.81 0.44
CA MET A 315 9.88 -8.70 -0.72
C MET A 315 10.58 -8.06 -1.94
N TYR A 316 11.85 -7.70 -1.80
CA TYR A 316 12.65 -7.09 -2.87
C TYR A 316 13.22 -8.15 -3.80
N PHE A 317 12.35 -8.96 -4.39
CA PHE A 317 12.64 -10.11 -5.22
C PHE A 317 11.84 -10.02 -6.53
N ARG A 318 12.09 -10.92 -7.47
CA ARG A 318 11.35 -11.04 -8.73
C ARG A 318 10.86 -12.46 -8.94
N ASP A 319 9.87 -12.60 -9.78
CA ASP A 319 9.42 -13.86 -10.36
C ASP A 319 9.13 -14.93 -9.29
N ASN A 320 9.74 -16.10 -9.41
CA ASN A 320 9.56 -17.22 -8.50
C ASN A 320 10.08 -16.98 -7.07
N HIS A 321 10.82 -15.91 -6.85
CA HIS A 321 11.21 -15.48 -5.50
C HIS A 321 10.20 -14.51 -4.87
N PHE A 322 9.25 -13.99 -5.65
CA PHE A 322 8.19 -13.09 -5.19
C PHE A 322 6.84 -13.80 -5.09
N TYR A 323 6.30 -14.29 -6.21
CA TYR A 323 4.90 -14.72 -6.28
C TYR A 323 4.51 -15.87 -5.34
N PRO A 324 5.28 -16.96 -5.21
CA PRO A 324 4.93 -18.03 -4.26
C PRO A 324 4.91 -17.56 -2.81
N PHE A 325 5.79 -16.61 -2.46
CA PHE A 325 5.86 -16.06 -1.10
C PHE A 325 4.77 -15.01 -0.84
N ALA A 326 4.32 -14.27 -1.86
CA ALA A 326 3.16 -13.41 -1.74
C ALA A 326 1.89 -14.22 -1.40
N VAL A 327 1.72 -15.38 -2.04
CA VAL A 327 0.63 -16.32 -1.72
C VAL A 327 0.78 -16.88 -0.30
N ASP A 328 1.99 -17.26 0.12
CA ASP A 328 2.25 -17.73 1.49
C ASP A 328 1.91 -16.66 2.55
N TRP A 329 2.30 -15.41 2.32
CA TRP A 329 1.95 -14.31 3.20
C TRP A 329 0.43 -14.08 3.27
N GLN A 330 -0.28 -14.24 2.16
CA GLN A 330 -1.75 -14.12 2.12
C GLN A 330 -2.42 -15.26 2.90
N GLU A 331 -2.02 -16.51 2.68
CA GLU A 331 -2.57 -17.69 3.34
C GLU A 331 -2.33 -17.67 4.86
N GLN A 332 -1.21 -17.10 5.30
CA GLN A 332 -0.81 -16.98 6.70
C GLN A 332 -1.11 -15.59 7.30
N SER A 333 -2.03 -14.83 6.69
CA SER A 333 -2.42 -13.51 7.18
C SER A 333 -3.36 -13.56 8.40
N TYR A 334 -4.04 -14.67 8.59
CA TYR A 334 -5.04 -14.86 9.67
C TYR A 334 -6.12 -13.76 9.70
N GLY A 335 -6.50 -13.27 8.53
CA GLY A 335 -7.48 -12.17 8.39
C GLY A 335 -6.95 -10.79 8.78
N LYS A 336 -5.65 -10.65 9.05
CA LYS A 336 -5.00 -9.39 9.39
C LYS A 336 -4.32 -8.75 8.18
N ILE A 337 -3.76 -7.57 8.38
CA ILE A 337 -3.17 -6.77 7.32
C ILE A 337 -1.80 -7.32 6.92
N VAL A 338 -1.62 -7.54 5.61
CA VAL A 338 -0.31 -7.79 5.03
C VAL A 338 -0.14 -6.89 3.80
N ALA A 339 0.93 -6.11 3.78
CA ALA A 339 1.25 -5.18 2.69
C ALA A 339 2.72 -5.34 2.26
N PRO A 340 3.03 -6.33 1.40
CA PRO A 340 4.39 -6.63 0.97
C PRO A 340 5.14 -5.43 0.41
N GLY A 341 6.42 -5.35 0.76
CA GLY A 341 7.36 -4.35 0.28
C GLY A 341 7.83 -4.64 -1.13
N LEU A 342 7.68 -3.66 -1.99
CA LEU A 342 8.12 -3.66 -3.38
C LEU A 342 9.54 -3.07 -3.48
N GLY A 343 10.41 -3.72 -4.22
CA GLY A 343 11.76 -3.24 -4.48
C GLY A 343 11.77 -2.06 -5.47
N THR A 344 11.07 -0.97 -5.17
CA THR A 344 11.00 0.20 -6.05
C THR A 344 12.37 0.80 -6.33
N TYR A 345 13.28 0.76 -5.36
CA TYR A 345 14.67 1.21 -5.53
C TYR A 345 15.43 0.40 -6.59
N MET A 346 15.08 -0.88 -6.77
CA MET A 346 15.69 -1.76 -7.76
C MET A 346 15.43 -1.33 -9.22
N LEU A 347 14.46 -0.42 -9.45
CA LEU A 347 14.26 0.20 -10.76
C LEU A 347 15.44 1.11 -11.14
N ASN A 348 16.15 1.66 -10.15
CA ASN A 348 17.28 2.55 -10.40
C ASN A 348 18.43 1.81 -11.11
N ARG A 349 19.05 2.49 -12.08
CA ARG A 349 20.15 1.92 -12.90
C ARG A 349 21.40 1.55 -12.07
N HIS A 350 21.60 2.21 -10.93
CA HIS A 350 22.74 1.97 -10.04
C HIS A 350 22.46 0.88 -8.98
N GLU A 351 21.22 0.39 -8.92
CA GLU A 351 20.77 -0.70 -8.04
C GLU A 351 20.55 -1.97 -8.88
N GLY A 352 19.32 -2.45 -8.97
CA GLY A 352 19.00 -3.65 -9.74
C GLY A 352 18.72 -3.44 -11.23
N ASN A 353 18.53 -2.19 -11.64
CA ASN A 353 18.11 -1.79 -13.00
C ASN A 353 16.89 -2.58 -13.54
N TRP A 354 15.96 -2.96 -12.65
CA TRP A 354 14.79 -3.73 -13.05
C TRP A 354 13.93 -2.97 -14.07
N PRO A 355 13.32 -3.66 -15.03
CA PRO A 355 12.31 -3.04 -15.87
C PRO A 355 11.05 -2.73 -15.06
N LEU A 356 10.30 -1.69 -15.45
CA LEU A 356 9.11 -1.22 -14.71
C LEU A 356 8.05 -2.32 -14.52
N ASN A 357 7.87 -3.18 -15.53
CA ASN A 357 6.84 -4.23 -15.49
C ASN A 357 7.02 -5.22 -14.34
N VAL A 358 8.20 -5.39 -13.78
CA VAL A 358 8.40 -6.23 -12.59
C VAL A 358 7.56 -5.70 -11.44
N VAL A 359 7.76 -4.45 -11.04
CA VAL A 359 7.05 -3.84 -9.91
C VAL A 359 5.55 -3.67 -10.21
N THR A 360 5.18 -3.33 -11.45
CA THR A 360 3.77 -3.16 -11.79
C THR A 360 3.00 -4.48 -11.79
N GLN A 361 3.59 -5.58 -12.24
CA GLN A 361 2.99 -6.91 -12.15
C GLN A 361 2.85 -7.38 -10.70
N GLU A 362 3.87 -7.14 -9.87
CA GLU A 362 3.79 -7.39 -8.43
C GLU A 362 2.60 -6.66 -7.79
N MET A 363 2.41 -5.38 -8.09
CA MET A 363 1.27 -4.59 -7.58
C MET A 363 -0.08 -5.19 -8.01
N TYR A 364 -0.23 -5.62 -9.27
CA TYR A 364 -1.45 -6.28 -9.73
C TYR A 364 -1.71 -7.60 -9.00
N VAL A 365 -0.69 -8.43 -8.82
CA VAL A 365 -0.81 -9.71 -8.13
C VAL A 365 -1.17 -9.50 -6.65
N LEU A 366 -0.51 -8.56 -5.95
CA LEU A 366 -0.81 -8.27 -4.56
C LEU A 366 -2.28 -7.83 -4.40
N ARG A 367 -2.77 -6.93 -5.25
CA ARG A 367 -4.18 -6.51 -5.24
C ARG A 367 -5.14 -7.67 -5.52
N SER A 368 -4.80 -8.56 -6.45
CA SER A 368 -5.63 -9.74 -6.75
C SER A 368 -5.69 -10.74 -5.60
N LEU A 369 -4.67 -10.77 -4.75
CA LEU A 369 -4.63 -11.56 -3.52
C LEU A 369 -5.32 -10.88 -2.33
N GLY A 370 -5.85 -9.65 -2.50
CA GLY A 370 -6.43 -8.87 -1.41
C GLY A 370 -5.38 -8.32 -0.44
N LEU A 371 -4.12 -8.26 -0.86
CA LEU A 371 -3.01 -7.70 -0.09
C LEU A 371 -2.82 -6.21 -0.39
N GLY A 372 -2.27 -5.47 0.58
CA GLY A 372 -1.73 -4.15 0.33
C GLY A 372 -0.37 -4.18 -0.38
N HIS A 373 0.22 -3.01 -0.56
CA HIS A 373 1.58 -2.89 -1.09
C HIS A 373 2.32 -1.72 -0.44
N THR A 374 3.65 -1.82 -0.38
CA THR A 374 4.50 -0.80 0.24
C THR A 374 5.72 -0.52 -0.61
N HIS A 375 5.95 0.72 -1.01
CA HIS A 375 7.13 1.08 -1.81
C HIS A 375 8.37 1.27 -0.93
N PHE A 376 9.45 0.59 -1.23
CA PHE A 376 10.76 0.89 -0.67
C PHE A 376 11.64 1.53 -1.74
N ARG A 377 11.90 2.84 -1.67
CA ARG A 377 11.45 3.82 -0.68
C ARG A 377 10.87 5.06 -1.36
N SER A 378 10.44 6.06 -0.60
CA SER A 378 9.70 7.22 -1.11
C SER A 378 10.42 7.96 -2.24
N LYS A 379 11.73 8.18 -2.15
CA LYS A 379 12.52 8.85 -3.18
C LYS A 379 12.33 8.24 -4.58
N PHE A 380 12.43 6.94 -4.72
CA PHE A 380 12.34 6.30 -6.04
C PHE A 380 10.93 6.33 -6.63
N LEU A 381 9.90 6.41 -5.76
CA LEU A 381 8.52 6.63 -6.16
C LEU A 381 8.34 8.08 -6.62
N THR A 382 8.70 9.07 -5.79
CA THR A 382 8.48 10.50 -6.07
C THR A 382 9.36 11.01 -7.23
N ASP A 383 10.56 10.47 -7.40
CA ASP A 383 11.44 10.75 -8.56
C ASP A 383 10.91 10.14 -9.88
N ASN A 384 9.78 9.44 -9.83
CA ASN A 384 9.20 8.76 -10.99
C ASN A 384 10.18 7.82 -11.72
N THR A 385 11.00 7.09 -10.95
CA THR A 385 12.02 6.21 -11.51
C THR A 385 11.40 5.21 -12.50
N LYS A 386 11.81 5.26 -13.77
CA LYS A 386 11.25 4.48 -14.89
C LYS A 386 9.73 4.61 -15.08
N GLY A 387 9.08 5.67 -14.55
CA GLY A 387 7.64 5.89 -14.70
C GLY A 387 6.77 5.27 -13.61
N ILE A 388 7.34 4.80 -12.50
CA ILE A 388 6.58 4.16 -11.40
C ILE A 388 5.56 5.11 -10.76
N TYR A 389 5.88 6.39 -10.59
CA TYR A 389 4.94 7.37 -10.05
C TYR A 389 3.72 7.57 -10.96
N THR A 390 3.99 7.73 -12.25
CA THR A 390 2.92 7.85 -13.26
C THR A 390 2.03 6.61 -13.27
N PHE A 391 2.62 5.42 -13.15
CA PHE A 391 1.87 4.18 -13.03
C PHE A 391 1.04 4.15 -11.74
N ALA A 392 1.65 4.43 -10.58
CA ALA A 392 0.98 4.39 -9.27
C ALA A 392 -0.25 5.32 -9.23
N ARG A 393 -0.14 6.54 -9.77
CA ARG A 393 -1.28 7.46 -9.89
C ARG A 393 -2.46 6.88 -10.66
N ARG A 394 -2.19 6.12 -11.72
CA ARG A 394 -3.24 5.48 -12.53
C ARG A 394 -3.79 4.23 -11.85
N PHE A 395 -2.91 3.41 -11.27
CA PHE A 395 -3.27 2.19 -10.58
C PHE A 395 -4.10 2.46 -9.31
N ASN A 396 -3.80 3.54 -8.60
CA ASN A 396 -4.46 3.99 -7.37
C ASN A 396 -5.38 5.20 -7.61
N GLN A 397 -6.01 5.29 -8.79
CA GLN A 397 -6.80 6.46 -9.20
C GLN A 397 -7.97 6.81 -8.28
N THR A 398 -8.48 5.84 -7.53
CA THR A 398 -9.50 6.07 -6.50
C THR A 398 -8.87 6.00 -5.12
N PRO A 399 -9.32 6.79 -4.15
CA PRO A 399 -8.88 6.67 -2.77
C PRO A 399 -9.15 5.26 -2.21
N ALA A 400 -8.38 4.88 -1.21
CA ALA A 400 -8.64 3.69 -0.41
C ALA A 400 -8.45 4.01 1.07
N VAL A 401 -9.20 3.33 1.91
CA VAL A 401 -9.05 3.36 3.36
C VAL A 401 -8.25 2.15 3.84
N VAL A 402 -7.53 2.30 4.93
CA VAL A 402 -6.86 1.18 5.60
C VAL A 402 -7.93 0.23 6.14
N PRO A 403 -7.79 -1.10 5.96
CA PRO A 403 -8.75 -2.05 6.52
C PRO A 403 -8.90 -1.90 8.03
N PRO A 404 -10.12 -2.02 8.59
CA PRO A 404 -10.35 -1.92 10.02
C PRO A 404 -9.71 -3.10 10.78
N MET A 405 -9.24 -2.85 11.99
CA MET A 405 -8.68 -3.86 12.89
C MET A 405 -9.80 -4.55 13.69
N THR A 406 -10.68 -5.25 13.00
CA THR A 406 -11.86 -5.92 13.59
C THR A 406 -11.52 -7.00 14.62
N TRP A 407 -10.28 -7.51 14.60
CA TRP A 407 -9.78 -8.45 15.61
C TRP A 407 -9.47 -7.79 16.98
N LEU A 408 -9.39 -6.46 17.03
CA LEU A 408 -9.23 -5.68 18.26
C LEU A 408 -10.57 -5.12 18.74
N SER A 409 -11.37 -4.61 17.83
CA SER A 409 -12.72 -4.13 18.07
C SER A 409 -13.54 -4.23 16.78
N SER A 410 -14.74 -4.81 16.87
CA SER A 410 -15.70 -4.89 15.75
C SER A 410 -16.95 -4.03 16.02
N THR A 411 -16.98 -3.28 17.11
CA THR A 411 -18.07 -2.35 17.42
C THR A 411 -18.02 -1.17 16.46
N LEU A 412 -19.12 -0.95 15.74
CA LEU A 412 -19.21 0.20 14.84
C LEU A 412 -19.52 1.46 15.67
N PRO A 413 -18.92 2.61 15.32
CA PRO A 413 -19.30 3.87 15.92
C PRO A 413 -20.71 4.27 15.50
N ASP A 414 -21.35 5.14 16.29
CA ASP A 414 -22.64 5.72 15.93
C ASP A 414 -22.52 6.57 14.66
N ALA A 415 -23.56 6.50 13.83
CA ALA A 415 -23.62 7.33 12.64
C ALA A 415 -23.72 8.82 13.03
N PRO A 416 -23.09 9.71 12.24
CA PRO A 416 -23.32 11.15 12.41
C PRO A 416 -24.80 11.51 12.28
N THR A 417 -25.18 12.64 12.81
CA THR A 417 -26.55 13.17 12.81
C THR A 417 -26.60 14.60 12.26
N HIS A 418 -27.80 15.15 12.06
CA HIS A 418 -28.01 16.57 11.71
C HIS A 418 -27.26 16.98 10.43
N PHE A 419 -27.42 16.22 9.35
CA PHE A 419 -26.80 16.56 8.07
C PHE A 419 -27.31 17.88 7.53
N GLN A 420 -26.39 18.80 7.23
CA GLN A 420 -26.66 20.07 6.60
C GLN A 420 -25.82 20.21 5.33
N GLN A 421 -26.42 20.75 4.29
CA GLN A 421 -25.76 21.03 3.03
C GLN A 421 -26.07 22.47 2.62
N HIS A 422 -25.04 23.27 2.47
CA HIS A 422 -25.15 24.65 1.99
C HIS A 422 -24.40 24.81 0.67
N LYS A 423 -25.09 25.28 -0.37
CA LYS A 423 -24.49 25.57 -1.67
C LYS A 423 -24.23 27.09 -1.76
N HIS A 424 -22.96 27.46 -1.92
CA HIS A 424 -22.53 28.83 -2.06
C HIS A 424 -22.76 29.38 -3.48
N ALA A 425 -22.79 30.70 -3.62
CA ALA A 425 -22.89 31.35 -4.92
C ALA A 425 -21.69 31.03 -5.84
N SER A 426 -20.52 30.74 -5.26
CA SER A 426 -19.33 30.25 -5.97
C SER A 426 -19.49 28.85 -6.57
N GLY A 427 -20.57 28.13 -6.22
CA GLY A 427 -20.81 26.74 -6.56
C GLY A 427 -20.16 25.75 -5.60
N GLU A 428 -19.38 26.20 -4.63
CA GLU A 428 -18.86 25.35 -3.54
C GLU A 428 -20.01 24.81 -2.69
N VAL A 429 -19.77 23.67 -2.06
CA VAL A 429 -20.74 23.03 -1.17
C VAL A 429 -20.10 22.81 0.19
N THR A 430 -20.70 23.40 1.22
CA THR A 430 -20.34 23.11 2.61
C THR A 430 -21.28 22.03 3.16
N LEU A 431 -20.70 20.95 3.68
CA LEU A 431 -21.38 19.90 4.41
C LEU A 431 -21.06 20.06 5.88
N ALA A 432 -22.06 19.90 6.75
CA ALA A 432 -21.91 19.89 8.20
C ALA A 432 -22.74 18.78 8.82
N TRP A 433 -22.29 18.24 9.93
CA TRP A 433 -22.93 17.16 10.68
C TRP A 433 -22.56 17.25 12.16
N GLN A 434 -23.15 16.40 12.99
CA GLN A 434 -22.83 16.30 14.41
C GLN A 434 -22.55 14.84 14.78
N SER A 435 -21.71 14.64 15.79
CA SER A 435 -21.42 13.35 16.42
C SER A 435 -21.26 13.54 17.92
N ALA A 436 -21.79 12.64 18.71
CA ALA A 436 -21.73 12.72 20.17
C ALA A 436 -20.27 12.61 20.70
N ASP A 437 -19.44 11.80 20.07
CA ASP A 437 -18.02 11.58 20.46
C ASP A 437 -17.04 12.13 19.41
N ALA A 438 -17.25 13.36 18.96
CA ALA A 438 -16.47 13.96 17.90
C ALA A 438 -14.95 14.01 18.16
N ALA A 439 -14.54 14.04 19.43
CA ALA A 439 -13.13 14.11 19.81
C ALA A 439 -12.34 12.84 19.47
N HIS A 440 -13.01 11.69 19.36
CA HIS A 440 -12.39 10.39 19.11
C HIS A 440 -12.70 9.82 17.73
N LEU A 441 -13.48 10.56 16.92
CA LEU A 441 -13.93 10.12 15.61
C LEU A 441 -13.23 10.88 14.48
N LEU A 442 -13.09 10.18 13.38
CA LEU A 442 -12.72 10.71 12.07
C LEU A 442 -13.90 10.50 11.13
N TYR A 443 -13.89 11.16 9.96
CA TYR A 443 -15.00 11.07 9.03
C TYR A 443 -14.50 10.72 7.62
N ASN A 444 -15.22 9.81 6.95
CA ASN A 444 -15.09 9.62 5.52
C ASN A 444 -16.26 10.32 4.83
N ILE A 445 -15.99 11.01 3.74
CA ILE A 445 -16.96 11.78 2.98
C ILE A 445 -17.05 11.18 1.58
N TYR A 446 -18.28 11.00 1.13
CA TYR A 446 -18.61 10.37 -0.14
C TYR A 446 -19.48 11.30 -0.98
N ALA A 447 -19.33 11.20 -2.29
CA ALA A 447 -20.20 11.88 -3.26
C ALA A 447 -20.55 10.96 -4.41
N SER A 448 -21.81 10.94 -4.83
CA SER A 448 -22.30 10.15 -5.96
C SER A 448 -23.33 10.93 -6.76
N ARG A 449 -23.47 10.62 -8.04
CA ARG A 449 -24.57 11.12 -8.86
C ARG A 449 -25.85 10.31 -8.69
N THR A 450 -25.77 9.18 -8.02
CA THR A 450 -26.91 8.30 -7.71
C THR A 450 -27.18 8.28 -6.22
N TRP A 451 -28.46 8.21 -5.85
CA TRP A 451 -28.90 8.06 -4.48
C TRP A 451 -29.57 6.68 -4.28
N PRO A 452 -29.35 6.00 -3.15
CA PRO A 452 -28.44 6.36 -2.06
C PRO A 452 -26.96 6.28 -2.49
N VAL A 453 -26.10 7.04 -1.80
CA VAL A 453 -24.67 7.01 -2.04
C VAL A 453 -24.12 5.66 -1.60
N ASP A 454 -23.57 4.89 -2.54
CA ASP A 454 -22.90 3.62 -2.24
C ASP A 454 -21.53 3.90 -1.60
N ILE A 455 -21.44 3.71 -0.29
CA ILE A 455 -20.19 3.93 0.47
C ILE A 455 -19.18 2.80 0.27
N ASP A 456 -19.56 1.66 -0.30
CA ASP A 456 -18.66 0.56 -0.61
C ASP A 456 -17.93 0.73 -1.96
N ASP A 457 -18.40 1.65 -2.79
CA ASP A 457 -17.72 2.02 -4.02
C ASP A 457 -16.64 3.07 -3.75
N ALA A 458 -15.37 2.67 -3.88
CA ALA A 458 -14.21 3.54 -3.68
C ALA A 458 -14.24 4.82 -4.55
N ARG A 459 -14.94 4.79 -5.70
CA ARG A 459 -15.07 5.94 -6.62
C ARG A 459 -15.87 7.08 -6.00
N ASN A 460 -16.69 6.78 -5.01
CA ASN A 460 -17.50 7.77 -4.30
C ASN A 460 -16.75 8.45 -3.15
N ILE A 461 -15.58 7.95 -2.75
CA ILE A 461 -14.77 8.56 -1.68
C ILE A 461 -14.19 9.87 -2.19
N ILE A 462 -14.45 10.97 -1.48
CA ILE A 462 -13.90 12.29 -1.78
C ILE A 462 -12.97 12.82 -0.68
N ALA A 463 -13.15 12.38 0.56
CA ALA A 463 -12.21 12.64 1.63
C ALA A 463 -12.19 11.45 2.61
N THR A 464 -11.02 11.18 3.20
CA THR A 464 -10.81 10.13 4.20
C THR A 464 -10.23 10.72 5.46
N ARG A 465 -10.62 10.18 6.62
CA ARG A 465 -10.04 10.54 7.93
C ARG A 465 -10.11 12.05 8.24
N HIS A 466 -11.17 12.70 7.79
CA HIS A 466 -11.39 14.13 8.07
C HIS A 466 -11.66 14.33 9.57
N THR A 467 -11.05 15.34 10.17
CA THR A 467 -11.09 15.55 11.63
C THR A 467 -12.19 16.51 12.10
N SER A 468 -12.75 17.33 11.19
CA SER A 468 -13.79 18.30 11.51
C SER A 468 -15.17 17.77 11.16
N GLN A 469 -16.20 18.26 11.86
CA GLN A 469 -17.62 17.99 11.55
C GLN A 469 -18.16 18.89 10.42
N GLN A 470 -17.29 19.54 9.69
CA GLN A 470 -17.64 20.38 8.55
C GLN A 470 -16.57 20.29 7.46
N ILE A 471 -16.97 20.29 6.21
CA ILE A 471 -16.06 20.34 5.04
C ILE A 471 -16.66 21.23 3.95
N THR A 472 -15.83 22.06 3.33
CA THR A 472 -16.20 22.79 2.11
C THR A 472 -15.54 22.16 0.91
N LEU A 473 -16.33 21.82 -0.09
CA LEU A 473 -15.96 21.09 -1.30
C LEU A 473 -16.00 22.01 -2.50
N ALA A 474 -15.00 21.90 -3.38
CA ALA A 474 -14.99 22.62 -4.65
C ALA A 474 -16.22 22.21 -5.52
N PRO A 475 -16.70 23.10 -6.40
CA PRO A 475 -17.88 22.84 -7.24
C PRO A 475 -17.63 21.62 -8.15
N LYS A 476 -18.53 20.63 -8.09
CA LYS A 476 -18.47 19.41 -8.92
C LYS A 476 -19.79 19.09 -9.64
N GLY A 477 -20.75 20.01 -9.63
CA GLY A 477 -22.10 19.80 -10.17
C GLY A 477 -23.07 19.22 -9.13
N ASN A 478 -24.12 18.55 -9.56
CA ASN A 478 -25.14 18.00 -8.67
C ASN A 478 -24.70 16.60 -8.19
N PHE A 479 -24.41 16.51 -6.90
CA PHE A 479 -24.05 15.26 -6.23
C PHE A 479 -24.91 15.07 -4.97
N PHE A 480 -25.18 13.82 -4.65
CA PHE A 480 -25.60 13.39 -3.34
C PHE A 480 -24.37 13.11 -2.50
N TYR A 481 -24.46 13.39 -1.22
CA TYR A 481 -23.34 13.24 -0.29
C TYR A 481 -23.71 12.29 0.83
N ALA A 482 -22.71 11.56 1.33
CA ALA A 482 -22.81 10.78 2.54
C ALA A 482 -21.59 11.00 3.42
N VAL A 483 -21.78 10.93 4.72
CA VAL A 483 -20.74 11.04 5.73
C VAL A 483 -20.84 9.84 6.66
N THR A 484 -19.71 9.23 6.96
CA THR A 484 -19.59 8.16 7.95
C THR A 484 -18.64 8.60 9.05
N ALA A 485 -18.89 8.15 10.28
CA ALA A 485 -17.93 8.23 11.37
C ALA A 485 -16.99 7.01 11.32
N VAL A 486 -15.74 7.22 11.64
CA VAL A 486 -14.71 6.18 11.70
C VAL A 486 -14.02 6.24 13.05
N ASP A 487 -14.00 5.13 13.77
CA ASP A 487 -13.30 5.02 15.05
C ASP A 487 -11.79 4.86 14.86
N ARG A 488 -11.06 4.81 15.97
CA ARG A 488 -9.59 4.67 15.97
C ARG A 488 -9.11 3.28 15.52
N TYR A 489 -9.98 2.27 15.48
CA TYR A 489 -9.68 0.94 14.94
C TYR A 489 -9.97 0.85 13.44
N GLY A 490 -10.54 1.89 12.83
CA GLY A 490 -10.92 1.95 11.43
C GLY A 490 -12.33 1.42 11.15
N ASN A 491 -13.12 1.07 12.16
CA ASN A 491 -14.51 0.67 11.96
C ASN A 491 -15.34 1.89 11.51
N GLU A 492 -16.17 1.68 10.50
CA GLU A 492 -16.95 2.72 9.86
C GLU A 492 -18.43 2.57 10.17
N SER A 493 -19.09 3.66 10.55
CA SER A 493 -20.52 3.70 10.88
C SER A 493 -21.42 3.49 9.65
N LYS A 494 -22.70 3.34 9.88
CA LYS A 494 -23.71 3.56 8.84
C LYS A 494 -23.59 5.00 8.30
N PRO A 495 -23.91 5.23 7.00
CA PRO A 495 -23.82 6.55 6.42
C PRO A 495 -24.96 7.45 6.88
N LEU A 496 -24.64 8.70 7.22
CA LEU A 496 -25.57 9.81 7.21
C LEU A 496 -25.59 10.39 5.80
N GLN A 497 -26.75 10.44 5.16
CA GLN A 497 -26.86 10.88 3.76
C GLN A 497 -27.71 12.14 3.63
N SER A 498 -27.43 12.93 2.58
CA SER A 498 -28.32 14.01 2.17
C SER A 498 -29.71 13.43 1.88
N VAL A 499 -30.74 14.08 2.41
CA VAL A 499 -32.13 13.70 2.11
C VAL A 499 -32.39 13.97 0.63
N GLU A 500 -33.17 13.11 -0.02
CA GLU A 500 -33.73 13.39 -1.33
C GLU A 500 -34.60 14.66 -1.23
N GLY A 501 -34.00 15.83 -1.46
CA GLY A 501 -34.68 17.08 -1.22
C GLY A 501 -34.37 18.14 -2.24
N ALA A 502 -35.42 18.71 -2.75
CA ALA A 502 -35.50 19.99 -3.45
C ALA A 502 -34.50 20.19 -4.60
N GLY A 503 -34.64 19.43 -5.67
CA GLY A 503 -33.97 19.76 -6.94
C GLY A 503 -33.66 18.61 -7.88
N ALA A 504 -33.69 17.37 -7.48
CA ALA A 504 -33.49 16.22 -8.34
C ALA A 504 -34.80 15.40 -8.45
N ARG A 505 -35.69 15.87 -9.24
CA ARG A 505 -36.84 15.04 -9.67
C ARG A 505 -36.35 14.03 -10.70
N THR A 506 -36.71 12.78 -10.45
CA THR A 506 -37.05 11.70 -11.36
C THR A 506 -35.94 10.86 -11.96
N GLY A 507 -36.07 9.61 -11.70
CA GLY A 507 -35.43 8.45 -12.33
C GLY A 507 -34.89 7.37 -11.42
N ALA A 508 -34.63 7.70 -10.16
CA ALA A 508 -34.01 6.73 -9.23
C ALA A 508 -35.01 6.02 -8.30
N ARG A 509 -36.29 6.42 -8.30
CA ARG A 509 -37.27 5.93 -7.32
C ARG A 509 -37.73 4.49 -7.53
N GLU A 510 -37.48 3.92 -8.71
CA GLU A 510 -37.87 2.54 -9.04
C GLU A 510 -36.72 1.52 -8.95
N LEU A 511 -35.50 1.97 -8.69
CA LEU A 511 -34.34 1.08 -8.48
C LEU A 511 -34.10 0.76 -7.01
N ILE A 512 -35.07 1.07 -6.17
CA ILE A 512 -34.95 0.87 -4.74
C ILE A 512 -34.91 -0.61 -4.42
N ALA A 513 -33.80 -0.90 -3.82
CA ALA A 513 -33.73 -1.71 -2.63
C ALA A 513 -35.01 -2.52 -2.37
N THR A 514 -35.04 -3.68 -2.90
CA THR A 514 -35.67 -4.73 -2.13
C THR A 514 -34.75 -4.92 -0.92
N ASP A 515 -35.08 -4.32 0.21
CA ASP A 515 -34.43 -4.57 1.51
C ASP A 515 -34.62 -6.03 1.96
N GLY A 516 -35.05 -6.88 1.06
CA GLY A 516 -35.24 -8.31 1.24
C GLY A 516 -34.36 -9.11 0.25
N LEU A 517 -34.10 -10.36 0.63
CA LEU A 517 -33.50 -11.34 -0.26
C LEU A 517 -34.40 -11.56 -1.48
N LEU A 518 -33.84 -11.53 -2.67
CA LEU A 518 -34.53 -11.96 -3.88
C LEU A 518 -34.89 -13.44 -3.75
N LYS A 519 -36.10 -13.81 -4.20
CA LYS A 519 -36.56 -15.20 -4.13
C LYS A 519 -35.74 -16.09 -5.05
N CYS A 520 -35.10 -17.10 -4.47
CA CYS A 520 -34.34 -18.13 -5.18
C CYS A 520 -34.73 -19.49 -4.61
N ASP A 521 -35.11 -20.44 -5.48
CA ASP A 521 -35.45 -21.81 -5.10
C ASP A 521 -34.28 -22.79 -5.19
N GLY A 522 -33.06 -22.26 -5.38
CA GLY A 522 -31.84 -23.03 -5.56
C GLY A 522 -31.48 -23.28 -7.03
N TYR A 523 -32.45 -23.15 -7.94
CA TYR A 523 -32.28 -23.35 -9.38
C TYR A 523 -32.71 -22.14 -10.20
N LYS A 524 -33.70 -21.41 -9.75
CA LYS A 524 -34.26 -20.22 -10.40
C LYS A 524 -34.26 -19.03 -9.46
N LEU A 525 -33.66 -17.95 -9.91
CA LEU A 525 -33.67 -16.66 -9.23
C LEU A 525 -34.78 -15.78 -9.84
N THR A 526 -35.68 -15.28 -9.02
CA THR A 526 -36.66 -14.27 -9.46
C THR A 526 -35.94 -12.95 -9.67
N LEU A 527 -35.93 -12.45 -10.90
CA LEU A 527 -35.35 -11.15 -11.25
C LEU A 527 -36.31 -10.04 -10.82
N PRO A 528 -35.80 -8.92 -10.27
CA PRO A 528 -36.59 -7.71 -10.11
C PRO A 528 -37.14 -7.23 -11.47
N GLU A 529 -38.27 -6.56 -11.44
CA GLU A 529 -38.81 -5.94 -12.64
C GLU A 529 -37.82 -4.90 -13.16
N LYS A 530 -37.50 -4.98 -14.46
CA LYS A 530 -36.54 -4.07 -15.09
C LYS A 530 -37.19 -2.71 -15.28
N PRO A 531 -36.71 -1.63 -14.61
CA PRO A 531 -37.23 -0.29 -14.86
C PRO A 531 -37.02 0.13 -16.32
N SER A 532 -38.00 0.82 -16.88
CA SER A 532 -37.94 1.33 -18.28
C SER A 532 -36.76 2.28 -18.52
N THR A 533 -36.28 2.92 -17.45
CA THR A 533 -35.13 3.85 -17.46
C THR A 533 -33.79 3.16 -17.39
N LEU A 534 -33.76 1.85 -17.11
CA LEU A 534 -32.51 1.10 -16.94
C LEU A 534 -32.01 0.56 -18.28
N ASP A 535 -31.01 1.21 -18.89
CA ASP A 535 -30.33 0.71 -20.09
C ASP A 535 -29.33 -0.41 -19.73
N ALA A 536 -29.84 -1.52 -19.18
CA ALA A 536 -29.04 -2.69 -18.84
C ALA A 536 -29.70 -3.94 -19.41
N ASN A 537 -28.95 -4.74 -20.15
CA ASN A 537 -29.44 -5.98 -20.78
C ASN A 537 -28.81 -7.24 -20.18
N VAL A 538 -27.93 -7.08 -19.21
CA VAL A 538 -27.21 -8.17 -18.56
C VAL A 538 -27.27 -7.97 -17.05
N VAL A 539 -27.47 -9.07 -16.33
CA VAL A 539 -27.26 -9.14 -14.89
C VAL A 539 -26.05 -10.01 -14.57
N CYS A 540 -25.31 -9.61 -13.58
CA CYS A 540 -24.14 -10.33 -13.06
C CYS A 540 -24.47 -10.87 -11.67
N ILE A 541 -24.12 -12.13 -11.46
CA ILE A 541 -24.14 -12.78 -10.14
C ILE A 541 -22.72 -12.75 -9.61
N GLU A 542 -22.54 -12.15 -8.47
CA GLU A 542 -21.22 -11.96 -7.84
C GLU A 542 -21.25 -12.48 -6.39
N THR A 543 -20.10 -12.95 -5.91
CA THR A 543 -19.93 -13.21 -4.48
C THR A 543 -20.04 -11.89 -3.70
N MET A 544 -20.18 -11.96 -2.38
CA MET A 544 -20.16 -10.79 -1.52
C MET A 544 -18.83 -10.00 -1.59
N GLN A 545 -17.76 -10.65 -2.06
CA GLN A 545 -16.44 -10.06 -2.29
C GLN A 545 -16.27 -9.49 -3.72
N GLY A 546 -17.35 -9.48 -4.53
CA GLY A 546 -17.34 -8.92 -5.88
C GLY A 546 -16.78 -9.85 -6.97
N LYS A 547 -16.50 -11.13 -6.66
CA LYS A 547 -16.08 -12.10 -7.67
C LYS A 547 -17.26 -12.47 -8.55
N LEU A 548 -17.16 -12.23 -9.87
CA LEU A 548 -18.16 -12.61 -10.84
C LEU A 548 -18.27 -14.16 -10.92
N MET A 549 -19.46 -14.68 -10.71
CA MET A 549 -19.78 -16.11 -10.85
C MET A 549 -20.33 -16.42 -12.24
N THR A 550 -21.26 -15.60 -12.73
CA THR A 550 -21.85 -15.72 -14.05
C THR A 550 -22.53 -14.42 -14.45
N SER A 551 -22.75 -14.26 -15.75
CA SER A 551 -23.58 -13.18 -16.30
C SER A 551 -24.72 -13.79 -17.12
N LEU A 552 -25.92 -13.21 -16.97
CA LEU A 552 -27.13 -13.71 -17.57
C LEU A 552 -27.89 -12.57 -18.26
N PRO A 553 -28.69 -12.86 -19.29
CA PRO A 553 -29.55 -11.83 -19.89
C PRO A 553 -30.55 -11.28 -18.86
N TYR A 554 -30.70 -9.95 -18.81
CA TYR A 554 -31.75 -9.31 -18.01
C TYR A 554 -33.07 -9.32 -18.80
N ARG A 555 -33.63 -10.53 -18.94
CA ARG A 555 -34.88 -10.77 -19.71
C ARG A 555 -35.81 -11.68 -18.91
N GLY A 556 -37.09 -11.40 -18.98
CA GLY A 556 -38.10 -12.22 -18.32
C GLY A 556 -38.07 -12.13 -16.79
N LYS A 557 -38.83 -13.00 -16.17
CA LYS A 557 -39.09 -12.99 -14.72
C LYS A 557 -38.07 -13.80 -13.91
N TYR A 558 -37.35 -14.71 -14.55
CA TYR A 558 -36.47 -15.66 -13.88
C TYR A 558 -35.11 -15.78 -14.58
N ALA A 559 -34.06 -16.00 -13.78
CA ALA A 559 -32.74 -16.36 -14.26
C ALA A 559 -32.39 -17.78 -13.75
N ASP A 560 -31.76 -18.58 -14.63
CA ASP A 560 -31.28 -19.90 -14.26
C ASP A 560 -29.97 -19.78 -13.46
N VAL A 561 -29.97 -20.28 -12.24
CA VAL A 561 -28.82 -20.32 -11.33
C VAL A 561 -28.38 -21.73 -10.97
N SER A 562 -28.81 -22.72 -11.75
CA SER A 562 -28.50 -24.15 -11.51
C SER A 562 -27.00 -24.46 -11.46
N LYS A 563 -26.18 -23.67 -12.17
CA LYS A 563 -24.72 -23.79 -12.22
C LYS A 563 -23.98 -22.91 -11.20
N VAL A 564 -24.70 -22.07 -10.45
CA VAL A 564 -24.10 -21.25 -9.40
C VAL A 564 -23.96 -22.10 -8.14
N PRO A 565 -22.80 -22.22 -7.49
CA PRO A 565 -22.63 -22.97 -6.25
C PRO A 565 -23.57 -22.52 -5.14
N GLU A 566 -23.81 -23.37 -4.14
CA GLU A 566 -24.53 -22.93 -2.95
C GLU A 566 -23.76 -21.82 -2.24
N GLY A 567 -24.48 -20.79 -1.76
CA GLY A 567 -23.87 -19.63 -1.14
C GLY A 567 -24.74 -18.39 -1.18
N PHE A 568 -24.19 -17.30 -0.64
CA PHE A 568 -24.83 -15.98 -0.62
C PHE A 568 -24.21 -15.08 -1.68
N TYR A 569 -25.06 -14.44 -2.49
CA TYR A 569 -24.65 -13.70 -3.68
C TYR A 569 -25.34 -12.34 -3.78
N GLN A 570 -24.71 -11.42 -4.48
CA GLN A 570 -25.32 -10.18 -4.95
C GLN A 570 -25.68 -10.28 -6.44
N LEU A 571 -26.81 -9.67 -6.81
CA LEU A 571 -27.23 -9.49 -8.19
C LEU A 571 -26.96 -8.05 -8.61
N ARG A 572 -26.27 -7.86 -9.72
CA ARG A 572 -26.00 -6.53 -10.31
C ARG A 572 -26.43 -6.51 -11.76
N SER A 573 -26.91 -5.37 -12.23
CA SER A 573 -27.10 -5.13 -13.66
C SER A 573 -25.92 -4.37 -14.25
N ILE A 574 -25.61 -4.63 -15.52
CA ILE A 574 -24.56 -3.93 -16.28
C ILE A 574 -25.20 -3.32 -17.53
N ASN A 575 -24.94 -2.03 -17.81
CA ASN A 575 -25.31 -1.37 -19.04
C ASN A 575 -24.20 -1.47 -20.10
N LYS A 576 -24.49 -1.03 -21.33
CA LYS A 576 -23.54 -1.02 -22.46
C LYS A 576 -22.28 -0.18 -22.21
N ARG A 577 -22.31 0.73 -21.23
CA ARG A 577 -21.16 1.58 -20.83
C ARG A 577 -20.37 1.00 -19.68
N GLY A 578 -20.67 -0.23 -19.22
CA GLY A 578 -20.02 -0.87 -18.09
C GLY A 578 -20.43 -0.34 -16.71
N ILE A 579 -21.49 0.49 -16.65
CA ILE A 579 -22.01 0.99 -15.36
C ILE A 579 -22.84 -0.12 -14.73
N THR A 580 -22.57 -0.41 -13.45
CA THR A 580 -23.25 -1.45 -12.70
C THR A 580 -24.20 -0.86 -11.67
N HIS A 581 -25.39 -1.51 -11.47
CA HIS A 581 -26.32 -1.20 -10.40
C HIS A 581 -26.64 -2.47 -9.63
N ARG A 582 -26.61 -2.40 -8.30
CA ARG A 582 -27.00 -3.53 -7.44
C ARG A 582 -28.51 -3.68 -7.46
N LEU A 583 -29.00 -4.87 -7.74
CA LEU A 583 -30.42 -5.20 -7.82
C LEU A 583 -30.95 -5.91 -6.56
N GLY A 584 -30.07 -6.50 -5.75
CA GLY A 584 -30.41 -7.17 -4.50
C GLY A 584 -29.44 -8.30 -4.15
N PHE A 585 -29.78 -9.02 -3.09
CA PHE A 585 -29.05 -10.19 -2.60
C PHE A 585 -29.94 -11.43 -2.67
N PHE A 586 -29.34 -12.60 -2.79
CA PHE A 586 -30.04 -13.87 -2.75
C PHE A 586 -29.13 -14.99 -2.25
N MET A 587 -29.76 -16.08 -1.81
CA MET A 587 -29.05 -17.28 -1.40
C MET A 587 -29.43 -18.43 -2.32
N VAL A 588 -28.41 -19.10 -2.86
CA VAL A 588 -28.56 -20.39 -3.55
C VAL A 588 -28.42 -21.48 -2.50
N LYS A 589 -29.50 -22.16 -2.20
CA LYS A 589 -29.54 -23.34 -1.32
C LYS A 589 -30.38 -24.41 -1.99
N ARG A 590 -29.80 -25.57 -2.19
CA ARG A 590 -30.46 -26.75 -2.75
C ARG A 590 -30.89 -27.66 -1.60
N ARG A 591 -32.10 -28.16 -1.68
CA ARG A 591 -32.61 -29.14 -0.71
C ARG A 591 -32.14 -30.53 -1.05
#